data_e18f652dae6754c2748aac5ee923cff9
#
_entry.id   e18f652dae6754c2748aac5ee923cff9
#
_cell.length_a   1.000
_cell.length_b   1.000
_cell.length_c   1.000
_cell.angle_alpha   90.00
_cell.angle_beta   90.00
_cell.angle_gamma   90.00
#
_symmetry.space_group_name_H-M   'P 1'
#
loop_
_entity.id
_entity.type
_entity.pdbx_description
1 polymer ?
#
loop_
_entity_poly.entity_id
_entity_poly.type
_entity_poly.pdbx_seq_one_letter_code
_entity_poly.pdbx_strand_id
1 'polypeptide(L)'
;MTNTIPIVSHHSLLPALHDLVNSGALGRLWADEGVWKGLDIDYHPPHVERLYTDLDNGTRVMLHRLHPCAPDKALWHTHPWPCAELVLAGKYEHSTGFVDRNGLHCNARSELVAGSSYEIVDPLAWHAVRPIDAPAYSVMLVGKPWPTKSATPKPAPQRPLDAAEVEDLRRCFGDLLVWTRPMPAVVDFAKQTPYETDAVEAIAASQRFDTEET
;
A
#
# COMPACT_ATOMS: atom_id res chain seq x y z
N MET A 1 26.62 10.65 4.75
CA MET A 1 25.90 11.16 3.55
C MET A 1 24.42 11.09 3.90
N THR A 2 23.76 12.23 4.02
CA THR A 2 22.34 12.31 4.37
C THR A 2 21.51 11.82 3.18
N ASN A 3 20.80 10.71 3.36
CA ASN A 3 19.83 10.19 2.39
C ASN A 3 18.55 11.05 2.42
N THR A 4 18.64 12.28 1.90
CA THR A 4 17.46 13.14 1.80
C THR A 4 16.67 12.70 0.56
N ILE A 5 15.56 12.00 0.77
CA ILE A 5 14.57 11.74 -0.28
C ILE A 5 13.73 13.03 -0.36
N PRO A 6 13.68 13.72 -1.51
CA PRO A 6 12.84 14.91 -1.65
C PRO A 6 11.38 14.53 -1.48
N ILE A 7 10.72 15.02 -0.44
CA ILE A 7 9.27 14.83 -0.29
C ILE A 7 8.58 15.92 -1.10
N VAL A 8 7.91 15.47 -2.14
CA VAL A 8 6.93 16.25 -2.87
C VAL A 8 5.73 16.53 -1.95
N SER A 9 5.27 17.77 -1.95
CA SER A 9 4.14 18.26 -1.18
C SER A 9 2.92 17.34 -1.17
N HIS A 10 2.37 17.12 -0.02
CA HIS A 10 1.04 16.68 0.46
C HIS A 10 0.10 15.79 -0.42
N HIS A 11 0.41 15.40 -1.67
CA HIS A 11 -0.62 14.86 -2.57
C HIS A 11 -0.38 13.43 -3.07
N SER A 12 0.85 12.89 -3.05
CA SER A 12 1.10 11.50 -3.45
C SER A 12 2.45 11.02 -2.94
N LEU A 13 2.47 9.84 -2.32
CA LEU A 13 3.69 9.15 -1.90
C LEU A 13 4.15 8.13 -2.94
N LEU A 14 3.31 7.82 -3.92
CA LEU A 14 3.57 6.77 -4.91
C LEU A 14 4.81 7.07 -5.77
N PRO A 15 5.03 8.29 -6.31
CA PRO A 15 6.27 8.61 -7.01
C PRO A 15 7.51 8.46 -6.12
N ALA A 16 7.44 8.92 -4.85
CA ALA A 16 8.55 8.80 -3.92
C ALA A 16 8.87 7.34 -3.56
N LEU A 17 7.85 6.46 -3.45
CA LEU A 17 8.04 5.03 -3.27
C LEU A 17 8.74 4.40 -4.48
N HIS A 18 8.30 4.74 -5.71
CA HIS A 18 8.96 4.26 -6.92
C HIS A 18 10.41 4.74 -7.04
N ASP A 19 10.68 6.01 -6.69
CA ASP A 19 12.03 6.55 -6.64
C ASP A 19 12.89 5.83 -5.60
N LEU A 20 12.36 5.56 -4.40
CA LEU A 20 13.05 4.81 -3.36
C LEU A 20 13.50 3.43 -3.84
N VAL A 21 12.65 2.73 -4.57
CA VAL A 21 12.93 1.38 -5.10
C VAL A 21 13.87 1.47 -6.31
N ASN A 22 13.57 2.31 -7.31
CA ASN A 22 14.25 2.33 -8.60
C ASN A 22 15.63 2.98 -8.57
N SER A 23 15.87 3.95 -7.67
CA SER A 23 17.18 4.61 -7.50
C SER A 23 18.20 3.78 -6.71
N GLY A 24 17.81 2.60 -6.22
CA GLY A 24 18.61 1.79 -5.32
C GLY A 24 18.73 2.36 -3.89
N ALA A 25 17.95 3.40 -3.55
CA ALA A 25 17.97 3.98 -2.21
C ALA A 25 17.46 2.98 -1.16
N LEU A 26 16.45 2.17 -1.50
CA LEU A 26 15.97 1.08 -0.64
C LEU A 26 17.08 0.04 -0.38
N GLY A 27 17.86 -0.32 -1.40
CA GLY A 27 18.98 -1.25 -1.25
C GLY A 27 20.10 -0.71 -0.35
N ARG A 28 20.39 0.60 -0.43
CA ARG A 28 21.35 1.26 0.48
C ARG A 28 20.85 1.30 1.91
N LEU A 29 19.56 1.60 2.11
CA LEU A 29 18.91 1.58 3.41
C LEU A 29 18.88 0.16 3.99
N TRP A 30 18.65 -0.84 3.14
CA TRP A 30 18.66 -2.24 3.51
C TRP A 30 20.02 -2.71 4.02
N ALA A 31 21.12 -2.22 3.45
CA ALA A 31 22.49 -2.59 3.84
C ALA A 31 22.87 -2.10 5.26
N ASP A 32 22.15 -1.12 5.80
CA ASP A 32 22.35 -0.68 7.19
C ASP A 32 21.43 -1.49 8.12
N GLU A 33 21.98 -2.58 8.67
CA GLU A 33 21.21 -3.49 9.51
C GLU A 33 20.73 -2.88 10.82
N GLY A 34 21.48 -1.92 11.36
CA GLY A 34 21.21 -1.30 12.66
C GLY A 34 19.97 -0.41 12.70
N VAL A 35 19.45 0.01 11.55
CA VAL A 35 18.29 0.93 11.48
C VAL A 35 16.94 0.23 11.47
N TRP A 36 16.91 -1.09 11.20
CA TRP A 36 15.66 -1.83 11.06
C TRP A 36 15.15 -2.36 12.41
N LYS A 37 13.88 -2.11 12.67
CA LYS A 37 13.12 -2.62 13.81
C LYS A 37 12.08 -3.61 13.33
N GLY A 38 11.75 -4.62 14.13
CA GLY A 38 10.79 -5.66 13.79
C GLY A 38 9.54 -5.61 14.67
N LEU A 39 8.37 -5.87 14.07
CA LEU A 39 7.09 -6.02 14.77
C LEU A 39 6.33 -7.23 14.26
N ASP A 40 5.76 -7.98 15.21
CA ASP A 40 4.78 -9.02 14.98
C ASP A 40 3.37 -8.48 15.25
N ILE A 41 2.49 -8.61 14.26
CA ILE A 41 1.12 -8.08 14.29
C ILE A 41 0.18 -9.26 14.04
N ASP A 42 -0.16 -9.98 15.09
CA ASP A 42 -0.97 -11.21 15.05
C ASP A 42 -2.35 -11.06 15.70
N TYR A 43 -2.68 -9.90 16.27
CA TYR A 43 -3.93 -9.65 16.98
C TYR A 43 -5.18 -9.59 16.06
N HIS A 44 -5.00 -9.61 14.75
CA HIS A 44 -6.05 -9.71 13.73
C HIS A 44 -5.51 -10.32 12.45
N PRO A 45 -6.34 -11.00 11.64
CA PRO A 45 -5.99 -11.40 10.28
C PRO A 45 -5.97 -10.21 9.30
N PRO A 46 -5.07 -10.22 8.30
CA PRO A 46 -3.98 -11.17 8.18
C PRO A 46 -2.93 -10.98 9.26
N HIS A 47 -2.22 -12.03 9.67
CA HIS A 47 -1.01 -11.92 10.45
C HIS A 47 0.06 -11.20 9.61
N VAL A 48 0.74 -10.21 10.17
CA VAL A 48 1.75 -9.39 9.48
C VAL A 48 3.03 -9.34 10.30
N GLU A 49 4.12 -9.76 9.70
CA GLU A 49 5.45 -9.50 10.21
C GLU A 49 6.02 -8.31 9.46
N ARG A 50 6.60 -7.37 10.19
CA ARG A 50 7.04 -6.09 9.66
C ARG A 50 8.46 -5.78 10.08
N LEU A 51 9.30 -5.39 9.10
CA LEU A 51 10.48 -4.58 9.38
C LEU A 51 10.18 -3.12 9.05
N TYR A 52 10.71 -2.18 9.81
CA TYR A 52 10.50 -0.76 9.55
C TYR A 52 11.70 0.08 10.00
N THR A 53 11.85 1.23 9.35
CA THR A 53 12.82 2.25 9.75
C THR A 53 12.24 3.64 9.52
N ASP A 54 12.56 4.56 10.42
CA ASP A 54 12.18 5.96 10.33
C ASP A 54 13.21 6.71 9.49
N LEU A 55 12.76 7.62 8.61
CA LEU A 55 13.62 8.48 7.81
C LEU A 55 13.69 9.89 8.43
N ASP A 56 14.77 10.60 8.18
CA ASP A 56 15.05 11.94 8.76
C ASP A 56 13.97 12.99 8.48
N ASN A 57 13.20 12.82 7.43
CA ASN A 57 12.13 13.72 7.01
C ASN A 57 10.77 13.47 7.69
N GLY A 58 10.71 12.51 8.61
CA GLY A 58 9.49 12.13 9.33
C GLY A 58 8.57 11.17 8.54
N THR A 59 9.08 10.57 7.46
CA THR A 59 8.45 9.42 6.80
C THR A 59 9.02 8.12 7.34
N ARG A 60 8.41 7.00 6.99
CA ARG A 60 8.81 5.67 7.41
C ARG A 60 8.77 4.70 6.25
N VAL A 61 9.76 3.82 6.15
CA VAL A 61 9.73 2.67 5.25
C VAL A 61 9.36 1.43 6.05
N MET A 62 8.43 0.65 5.52
CA MET A 62 8.00 -0.62 6.09
C MET A 62 8.11 -1.72 5.04
N LEU A 63 8.57 -2.89 5.45
CA LEU A 63 8.58 -4.13 4.67
C LEU A 63 7.64 -5.11 5.36
N HIS A 64 6.66 -5.64 4.65
CA HIS A 64 5.63 -6.52 5.20
C HIS A 64 5.71 -7.92 4.60
N ARG A 65 5.72 -8.94 5.45
CA ARG A 65 5.30 -10.30 5.11
C ARG A 65 3.89 -10.48 5.67
N LEU A 66 2.91 -10.62 4.76
CA LEU A 66 1.51 -10.81 5.10
C LEU A 66 1.14 -12.27 4.87
N HIS A 67 0.52 -12.91 5.86
CA HIS A 67 0.14 -14.32 5.79
C HIS A 67 -1.31 -14.49 5.30
N PRO A 68 -1.62 -15.62 4.61
CA PRO A 68 -2.98 -15.89 4.16
C PRO A 68 -4.00 -15.92 5.30
N CYS A 69 -5.21 -15.49 5.03
CA CYS A 69 -6.35 -15.64 5.94
C CYS A 69 -7.63 -15.92 5.16
N ALA A 70 -8.68 -16.32 5.87
CA ALA A 70 -9.98 -16.54 5.27
C ALA A 70 -10.59 -15.23 4.73
N PRO A 71 -11.39 -15.27 3.65
CA PRO A 71 -11.90 -14.06 2.98
C PRO A 71 -12.70 -13.11 3.88
N ASP A 72 -13.41 -13.66 4.87
CA ASP A 72 -14.26 -12.94 5.82
C ASP A 72 -13.50 -12.46 7.08
N LYS A 73 -12.21 -12.76 7.19
CA LYS A 73 -11.39 -12.47 8.38
C LYS A 73 -10.46 -11.28 8.23
N ALA A 74 -10.17 -10.84 7.00
CA ALA A 74 -9.28 -9.70 6.79
C ALA A 74 -9.83 -8.45 7.48
N LEU A 75 -9.00 -7.82 8.32
CA LEU A 75 -9.39 -6.61 9.05
C LEU A 75 -9.61 -5.45 8.09
N TRP A 76 -10.80 -4.88 8.14
CA TRP A 76 -11.07 -3.57 7.58
C TRP A 76 -10.58 -2.48 8.49
N HIS A 77 -9.76 -1.56 7.97
CA HIS A 77 -9.18 -0.48 8.76
C HIS A 77 -8.90 0.76 7.91
N THR A 78 -8.66 1.88 8.59
CA THR A 78 -8.12 3.12 8.04
C THR A 78 -6.72 3.33 8.58
N HIS A 79 -5.88 4.07 7.86
CA HIS A 79 -4.56 4.43 8.35
C HIS A 79 -4.57 5.78 9.10
N PRO A 80 -3.73 5.94 10.15
CA PRO A 80 -3.55 7.23 10.80
C PRO A 80 -2.60 8.17 10.02
N TRP A 81 -2.14 7.76 8.84
CA TRP A 81 -1.19 8.45 7.97
C TRP A 81 -1.41 8.07 6.50
N PRO A 82 -0.99 8.93 5.54
CA PRO A 82 -0.96 8.57 4.12
C PRO A 82 0.11 7.51 3.88
N CYS A 83 -0.12 6.61 2.94
CA CYS A 83 0.87 5.62 2.55
C CYS A 83 0.76 5.26 1.06
N ALA A 84 1.91 4.83 0.51
CA ALA A 84 1.98 4.16 -0.78
C ALA A 84 2.60 2.78 -0.59
N GLU A 85 2.12 1.78 -1.30
CA GLU A 85 2.55 0.40 -1.20
C GLU A 85 2.84 -0.19 -2.57
N LEU A 86 3.90 -1.01 -2.64
CA LEU A 86 4.32 -1.78 -3.81
C LEU A 86 4.43 -3.26 -3.40
N VAL A 87 3.74 -4.13 -4.13
CA VAL A 87 3.85 -5.58 -3.96
C VAL A 87 5.16 -6.06 -4.58
N LEU A 88 6.02 -6.69 -3.77
CA LEU A 88 7.32 -7.22 -4.20
C LEU A 88 7.21 -8.67 -4.67
N ALA A 89 6.40 -9.49 -3.98
CA ALA A 89 6.18 -10.89 -4.32
C ALA A 89 4.85 -11.39 -3.77
N GLY A 90 4.36 -12.49 -4.36
CA GLY A 90 3.06 -13.06 -4.04
C GLY A 90 1.91 -12.25 -4.64
N LYS A 91 0.73 -12.46 -4.09
CA LYS A 91 -0.49 -11.76 -4.49
C LYS A 91 -1.46 -11.63 -3.33
N TYR A 92 -2.29 -10.59 -3.33
CA TYR A 92 -3.37 -10.44 -2.37
C TYR A 92 -4.57 -9.72 -2.96
N GLU A 93 -5.74 -10.02 -2.41
CA GLU A 93 -6.94 -9.23 -2.64
C GLU A 93 -6.84 -7.94 -1.83
N HIS A 94 -7.02 -6.82 -2.51
CA HIS A 94 -7.15 -5.50 -1.92
C HIS A 94 -8.60 -5.04 -2.08
N SER A 95 -9.28 -4.89 -0.95
CA SER A 95 -10.64 -4.39 -0.90
C SER A 95 -10.64 -2.95 -0.41
N THR A 96 -11.41 -2.08 -1.04
CA THR A 96 -11.61 -0.69 -0.61
C THR A 96 -13.07 -0.45 -0.30
N GLY A 97 -13.33 0.50 0.61
CA GLY A 97 -14.69 0.77 1.04
C GLY A 97 -14.83 2.07 1.83
N PHE A 98 -16.01 2.29 2.34
CA PHE A 98 -16.36 3.43 3.20
C PHE A 98 -17.37 3.00 4.26
N VAL A 99 -17.52 3.81 5.29
CA VAL A 99 -18.49 3.61 6.36
C VAL A 99 -19.52 4.72 6.31
N ASP A 100 -20.80 4.36 6.37
CA ASP A 100 -21.91 5.26 6.53
C ASP A 100 -22.81 4.83 7.70
N ARG A 101 -24.01 5.42 7.82
CA ARG A 101 -25.00 5.09 8.87
C ARG A 101 -25.51 3.64 8.84
N ASN A 102 -25.34 2.95 7.71
CA ASN A 102 -25.77 1.55 7.53
C ASN A 102 -24.61 0.55 7.75
N GLY A 103 -23.39 1.04 8.00
CA GLY A 103 -22.20 0.23 8.26
C GLY A 103 -21.12 0.36 7.21
N LEU A 104 -20.27 -0.66 7.14
CA LEU A 104 -19.15 -0.74 6.20
C LEU A 104 -19.63 -1.26 4.85
N HIS A 105 -19.28 -0.53 3.79
CA HIS A 105 -19.57 -0.88 2.40
C HIS A 105 -18.26 -1.12 1.64
N CYS A 106 -18.13 -2.30 1.03
CA CYS A 106 -17.07 -2.59 0.07
C CYS A 106 -17.48 -2.04 -1.30
N ASN A 107 -16.69 -1.13 -1.87
CA ASN A 107 -16.97 -0.54 -3.19
C ASN A 107 -16.10 -1.10 -4.31
N ALA A 108 -14.93 -1.69 -3.99
CA ALA A 108 -14.10 -2.34 -4.97
C ALA A 108 -13.26 -3.46 -4.36
N ARG A 109 -12.92 -4.45 -5.19
CA ARG A 109 -11.95 -5.51 -4.90
C ARG A 109 -11.04 -5.68 -6.10
N SER A 110 -9.75 -5.78 -5.85
CA SER A 110 -8.74 -5.97 -6.89
C SER A 110 -7.73 -7.02 -6.42
N GLU A 111 -7.32 -7.90 -7.32
CA GLU A 111 -6.17 -8.76 -7.07
C GLU A 111 -4.90 -7.98 -7.43
N LEU A 112 -4.00 -7.80 -6.47
CA LEU A 112 -2.71 -7.16 -6.65
C LEU A 112 -1.62 -8.24 -6.65
N VAL A 113 -0.74 -8.17 -7.65
CA VAL A 113 0.37 -9.09 -7.87
C VAL A 113 1.70 -8.35 -7.77
N ALA A 114 2.81 -9.06 -7.80
CA ALA A 114 4.15 -8.46 -7.84
C ALA A 114 4.24 -7.36 -8.92
N GLY A 115 4.70 -6.18 -8.54
CA GLY A 115 4.74 -4.97 -9.36
C GLY A 115 3.50 -4.07 -9.27
N SER A 116 2.39 -4.55 -8.72
CA SER A 116 1.22 -3.68 -8.45
C SER A 116 1.53 -2.70 -7.33
N SER A 117 1.05 -1.48 -7.47
CA SER A 117 1.18 -0.45 -6.44
C SER A 117 -0.11 0.35 -6.27
N TYR A 118 -0.30 0.90 -5.07
CA TYR A 118 -1.42 1.77 -4.73
C TYR A 118 -1.04 2.76 -3.65
N GLU A 119 -1.89 3.75 -3.41
CA GLU A 119 -1.72 4.69 -2.30
C GLU A 119 -3.04 4.98 -1.60
N ILE A 120 -2.94 5.34 -0.32
CA ILE A 120 -4.04 5.80 0.51
C ILE A 120 -3.71 7.23 0.95
N VAL A 121 -4.48 8.19 0.44
CA VAL A 121 -4.31 9.63 0.67
C VAL A 121 -5.50 10.27 1.39
N ASP A 122 -6.50 9.47 1.76
CA ASP A 122 -7.69 9.89 2.51
C ASP A 122 -7.71 9.19 3.88
N PRO A 123 -7.77 9.94 5.00
CA PRO A 123 -7.84 9.36 6.34
C PRO A 123 -9.12 8.55 6.61
N LEU A 124 -10.15 8.69 5.77
CA LEU A 124 -11.41 7.96 5.86
C LEU A 124 -11.50 6.79 4.87
N ALA A 125 -10.46 6.55 4.07
CA ALA A 125 -10.42 5.41 3.16
C ALA A 125 -10.29 4.10 3.97
N TRP A 126 -11.36 3.31 3.99
CA TRP A 126 -11.36 1.97 4.55
C TRP A 126 -10.82 0.97 3.54
N HIS A 127 -9.95 0.09 4.00
CA HIS A 127 -9.46 -0.99 3.17
C HIS A 127 -9.20 -2.26 3.98
N ALA A 128 -9.05 -3.38 3.25
CA ALA A 128 -8.60 -4.65 3.78
C ALA A 128 -7.66 -5.31 2.76
N VAL A 129 -6.66 -6.03 3.24
CA VAL A 129 -5.75 -6.83 2.42
C VAL A 129 -5.83 -8.28 2.86
N ARG A 130 -5.81 -9.20 1.89
CA ARG A 130 -5.90 -10.64 2.13
C ARG A 130 -4.98 -11.38 1.17
N PRO A 131 -3.80 -11.83 1.62
CA PRO A 131 -2.97 -12.71 0.79
C PRO A 131 -3.72 -13.97 0.36
N ILE A 132 -3.46 -14.42 -0.86
CA ILE A 132 -4.12 -15.54 -1.51
C ILE A 132 -3.13 -16.70 -1.59
N ASP A 133 -3.50 -17.82 -0.98
CA ASP A 133 -2.79 -19.12 -0.99
C ASP A 133 -1.43 -19.16 -0.29
N ALA A 134 -0.61 -18.12 -0.41
CA ALA A 134 0.74 -18.04 0.13
C ALA A 134 1.02 -16.65 0.70
N PRO A 135 2.08 -16.47 1.51
CA PRO A 135 2.48 -15.14 1.98
C PRO A 135 2.78 -14.18 0.82
N ALA A 136 2.38 -12.92 0.99
CA ALA A 136 2.72 -11.82 0.10
C ALA A 136 3.71 -10.88 0.78
N TYR A 137 4.56 -10.25 -0.01
CA TYR A 137 5.62 -9.34 0.44
C TYR A 137 5.43 -7.99 -0.21
N SER A 138 5.56 -6.92 0.57
CA SER A 138 5.42 -5.56 0.07
C SER A 138 6.40 -4.60 0.72
N VAL A 139 6.62 -3.47 0.06
CA VAL A 139 7.25 -2.29 0.63
C VAL A 139 6.23 -1.16 0.69
N MET A 140 6.17 -0.50 1.84
CA MET A 140 5.28 0.64 2.08
C MET A 140 6.10 1.86 2.48
N LEU A 141 5.83 2.99 1.84
CA LEU A 141 6.30 4.32 2.26
C LEU A 141 5.16 5.02 2.99
N VAL A 142 5.43 5.47 4.21
CA VAL A 142 4.45 6.10 5.10
C VAL A 142 4.80 7.56 5.31
N GLY A 143 3.81 8.43 5.14
CA GLY A 143 3.94 9.86 5.38
C GLY A 143 3.71 10.25 6.84
N LYS A 144 3.68 11.55 7.10
CA LYS A 144 3.38 12.10 8.43
C LYS A 144 1.93 11.78 8.82
N PRO A 145 1.68 11.52 10.11
CA PRO A 145 0.33 11.26 10.59
C PRO A 145 -0.65 12.39 10.23
N TRP A 146 -1.90 11.99 9.96
CA TRP A 146 -2.98 12.94 9.78
C TRP A 146 -3.21 13.77 11.05
N PRO A 147 -3.65 15.04 10.93
CA PRO A 147 -4.13 15.80 12.09
C PRO A 147 -5.34 15.15 12.76
N THR A 148 -6.16 14.45 11.98
CA THR A 148 -7.34 13.73 12.44
C THR A 148 -6.99 12.33 12.93
N LYS A 149 -7.72 11.84 13.95
CA LYS A 149 -7.55 10.48 14.43
C LYS A 149 -8.09 9.48 13.41
N SER A 150 -7.39 8.35 13.25
CA SER A 150 -7.92 7.20 12.52
C SER A 150 -9.26 6.74 13.08
N ALA A 151 -10.18 6.34 12.21
CA ALA A 151 -11.46 5.75 12.59
C ALA A 151 -11.30 4.31 13.10
N THR A 152 -10.17 3.66 12.82
CA THR A 152 -9.86 2.31 13.32
C THR A 152 -9.54 2.38 14.82
N PRO A 153 -10.09 1.48 15.65
CA PRO A 153 -9.72 1.35 17.05
C PRO A 153 -8.21 1.19 17.21
N LYS A 154 -7.68 1.66 18.35
CA LYS A 154 -6.25 1.44 18.65
C LYS A 154 -5.94 -0.05 18.56
N PRO A 155 -4.85 -0.41 17.84
CA PRO A 155 -4.42 -1.80 17.79
C PRO A 155 -4.04 -2.30 19.18
N ALA A 156 -4.16 -3.62 19.39
CA ALA A 156 -3.58 -4.27 20.55
C ALA A 156 -2.05 -4.02 20.62
N PRO A 157 -1.41 -4.15 21.78
CA PRO A 157 0.04 -4.07 21.87
C PRO A 157 0.70 -5.03 20.88
N GLN A 158 1.58 -4.49 20.04
CA GLN A 158 2.34 -5.26 19.07
C GLN A 158 3.59 -5.82 19.76
N ARG A 159 3.94 -7.06 19.43
CA ARG A 159 5.15 -7.68 19.95
C ARG A 159 6.35 -7.31 19.07
N PRO A 160 7.49 -6.87 19.62
CA PRO A 160 8.73 -6.83 18.86
C PRO A 160 9.10 -8.22 18.36
N LEU A 161 9.59 -8.32 17.12
CA LEU A 161 10.22 -9.54 16.63
C LEU A 161 11.51 -9.80 17.41
N ASP A 162 11.80 -11.06 17.72
CA ASP A 162 13.09 -11.44 18.27
C ASP A 162 14.19 -11.46 17.18
N ALA A 163 15.44 -11.68 17.57
CA ALA A 163 16.57 -11.63 16.65
C ALA A 163 16.49 -12.70 15.55
N ALA A 164 15.98 -13.89 15.84
CA ALA A 164 15.85 -14.96 14.86
C ALA A 164 14.74 -14.67 13.84
N GLU A 165 13.62 -14.13 14.32
CA GLU A 165 12.50 -13.69 13.48
C GLU A 165 12.91 -12.52 12.56
N VAL A 166 13.65 -11.54 13.07
CA VAL A 166 14.21 -10.44 12.28
C VAL A 166 15.14 -10.97 11.20
N GLU A 167 16.03 -11.91 11.54
CA GLU A 167 16.98 -12.50 10.60
C GLU A 167 16.28 -13.33 9.51
N ASP A 168 15.23 -14.11 9.89
CA ASP A 168 14.41 -14.84 8.92
C ASP A 168 13.74 -13.88 7.93
N LEU A 169 13.13 -12.82 8.44
CA LEU A 169 12.45 -11.84 7.62
C LEU A 169 13.45 -11.07 6.73
N ARG A 170 14.63 -10.72 7.27
CA ARG A 170 15.72 -10.11 6.48
C ARG A 170 16.17 -11.01 5.33
N ARG A 171 16.34 -12.31 5.56
CA ARG A 171 16.71 -13.24 4.50
C ARG A 171 15.68 -13.26 3.38
N CYS A 172 14.37 -13.34 3.71
CA CYS A 172 13.30 -13.29 2.71
C CYS A 172 13.32 -12.01 1.88
N PHE A 173 13.49 -10.85 2.52
CA PHE A 173 13.55 -9.58 1.80
C PHE A 173 14.88 -9.38 1.06
N GLY A 174 16.00 -9.92 1.57
CA GLY A 174 17.30 -9.89 0.89
C GLY A 174 17.20 -10.50 -0.51
N ASP A 175 16.59 -11.68 -0.61
CA ASP A 175 16.39 -12.35 -1.88
C ASP A 175 15.46 -11.55 -2.84
N LEU A 176 14.43 -10.90 -2.30
CA LEU A 176 13.49 -10.09 -3.09
C LEU A 176 14.10 -8.76 -3.56
N LEU A 177 14.89 -8.09 -2.72
CA LEU A 177 15.45 -6.77 -3.03
C LEU A 177 16.63 -6.84 -4.02
N VAL A 178 17.34 -7.96 -4.09
CA VAL A 178 18.38 -8.20 -5.12
C VAL A 178 17.76 -8.24 -6.53
N TRP A 179 16.48 -8.61 -6.63
CA TRP A 179 15.75 -8.75 -7.90
C TRP A 179 15.00 -7.49 -8.32
N THR A 180 15.04 -6.40 -7.57
CA THR A 180 14.51 -5.13 -8.06
C THR A 180 15.39 -4.62 -9.21
N ARG A 181 15.30 -5.27 -10.38
CA ARG A 181 15.72 -4.66 -11.64
C ARG A 181 14.95 -3.34 -11.75
N PRO A 182 15.55 -2.31 -12.39
CA PRO A 182 14.79 -1.09 -12.66
C PRO A 182 13.44 -1.52 -13.26
N MET A 183 12.35 -1.20 -12.56
CA MET A 183 11.00 -1.41 -13.05
C MET A 183 10.96 -0.79 -14.45
N PRO A 184 10.36 -1.44 -15.45
CA PRO A 184 10.12 -0.77 -16.72
C PRO A 184 9.43 0.56 -16.39
N ALA A 185 9.92 1.64 -17.02
CA ALA A 185 9.40 2.98 -16.78
C ALA A 185 7.86 2.90 -16.69
N VAL A 186 7.30 3.49 -15.65
CA VAL A 186 5.84 3.57 -15.46
C VAL A 186 5.23 3.82 -16.82
N VAL A 187 4.44 2.86 -17.31
CA VAL A 187 3.70 3.07 -18.55
C VAL A 187 2.76 4.23 -18.23
N ASP A 188 3.09 5.39 -18.77
CA ASP A 188 2.31 6.61 -18.61
C ASP A 188 0.97 6.39 -19.33
N PHE A 189 0.00 5.83 -18.61
CA PHE A 189 -1.35 5.60 -19.13
C PHE A 189 -2.00 6.88 -19.65
N ALA A 190 -1.51 8.06 -19.26
CA ALA A 190 -1.95 9.34 -19.81
C ALA A 190 -1.48 9.54 -21.26
N LYS A 191 -0.52 8.74 -21.77
CA LYS A 191 -0.04 8.78 -23.16
C LYS A 191 -0.58 7.66 -24.04
N GLN A 192 -1.31 6.70 -23.46
CA GLN A 192 -1.99 5.67 -24.23
C GLN A 192 -3.36 6.19 -24.67
N THR A 193 -3.40 6.71 -25.89
CA THR A 193 -4.52 7.03 -26.77
C THR A 193 -5.63 7.91 -26.17
N PRO A 194 -6.05 8.95 -26.89
CA PRO A 194 -7.31 9.58 -26.59
C PRO A 194 -8.37 8.48 -26.63
N TYR A 195 -9.08 8.25 -25.52
CA TYR A 195 -10.37 7.59 -25.58
C TYR A 195 -11.14 8.32 -26.67
N GLU A 196 -11.54 7.57 -27.69
CA GLU A 196 -12.36 8.13 -28.75
C GLU A 196 -13.52 8.84 -28.09
N THR A 197 -13.62 10.13 -28.34
CA THR A 197 -14.64 11.05 -27.83
C THR A 197 -16.07 10.58 -28.15
N ASP A 198 -16.18 9.66 -29.08
CA ASP A 198 -17.44 9.10 -29.58
C ASP A 198 -18.23 8.29 -28.55
N ALA A 199 -17.57 7.67 -27.56
CA ALA A 199 -18.25 6.90 -26.52
C ALA A 199 -18.91 7.80 -25.45
N VAL A 200 -18.33 8.96 -25.18
CA VAL A 200 -18.88 9.92 -24.20
C VAL A 200 -20.06 10.69 -24.79
N GLU A 201 -20.02 11.00 -26.10
CA GLU A 201 -21.15 11.63 -26.79
C GLU A 201 -22.33 10.68 -26.96
N ALA A 202 -22.09 9.37 -27.18
CA ALA A 202 -23.16 8.38 -27.26
C ALA A 202 -23.92 8.20 -25.93
N ILE A 203 -23.24 8.28 -24.78
CA ILE A 203 -23.87 8.21 -23.46
C ILE A 203 -24.66 9.50 -23.17
N ALA A 204 -24.15 10.67 -23.54
CA ALA A 204 -24.84 11.93 -23.37
C ALA A 204 -26.08 12.07 -24.28
N ALA A 205 -26.07 11.46 -25.47
CA ALA A 205 -27.22 11.44 -26.38
C ALA A 205 -28.33 10.48 -25.86
N SER A 206 -28.00 9.37 -25.23
CA SER A 206 -28.98 8.42 -24.71
C SER A 206 -29.76 8.92 -23.49
N GLN A 207 -29.26 9.95 -22.79
CA GLN A 207 -29.90 10.53 -21.61
C GLN A 207 -30.81 11.73 -21.89
N ARG A 208 -30.97 12.14 -23.16
CA ARG A 208 -31.81 13.29 -23.55
C ARG A 208 -33.23 12.93 -23.98
N PHE A 209 -33.63 11.66 -23.90
CA PHE A 209 -34.93 11.22 -24.46
C PHE A 209 -36.06 11.00 -23.43
N ASP A 210 -35.90 11.38 -22.15
CA ASP A 210 -36.95 11.15 -21.12
C ASP A 210 -37.46 12.44 -20.41
N THR A 211 -37.48 13.59 -21.08
CA THR A 211 -38.10 14.81 -20.49
C THR A 211 -39.05 15.55 -21.38
N GLU A 212 -39.78 14.87 -22.28
CA GLU A 212 -40.96 15.46 -22.92
C GLU A 212 -42.07 14.39 -22.98
N GLU A 213 -42.89 14.31 -21.94
CA GLU A 213 -44.33 13.98 -21.95
C GLU A 213 -44.87 13.91 -20.50
N THR A 214 -45.37 15.01 -20.02
CA THR A 214 -46.70 15.29 -19.38
C THR A 214 -46.68 16.65 -18.70
#